data_0184d3e2603a1106d8c17c5bcc320883
#
_entry.id   0184d3e2603a1106d8c17c5bcc320883
#
_cell.length_a   1.000
_cell.length_b   1.000
_cell.length_c   1.000
_cell.angle_alpha   90.00
_cell.angle_beta   90.00
_cell.angle_gamma   90.00
#
_symmetry.space_group_name_H-M   'P 1'
#
loop_
_entity.id
_entity.type
_entity.pdbx_description
1 polymer ?
#
loop_
_entity_poly.entity_id
_entity_poly.type
_entity_poly.pdbx_seq_one_letter_code
_entity_poly.pdbx_strand_id
1 'polypeptide(L)'
;MLPASEVWLKLARPAEVALAIRDLAVRGAPAIGVAAAYGAAFSMRSGSTTPPAERFQTARRLLAATRPTAVNLFAALDRMAYRFGKVADSPPDQIETALIAEADAIAAEDIEACRRIGAHGAQLLAADSLVMTHCNAGALATAGYGTALGVIRGAVEAGKAVRVLACETRPYLQGARLTAWELARDGIPVEVITDSMGGHFLSRGQVRAVLVGADRIAANGDTANKIGTYSLAVLARENGVPFYVAAPTTTIDLACPDGSRIPIEERSSGEVLNFAGHAIGPAGVSARYAAFDVTAARYITAIVTDQGICRPPYLESLAAAAASASKGEL
;
A
#
# COMPACT_ATOMS: atom_id res chain seq x y z
N MET A 1 -8.85 7.04 -16.89
CA MET A 1 -7.54 6.86 -16.22
C MET A 1 -7.23 8.11 -15.44
N LEU A 2 -7.24 7.95 -14.13
CA LEU A 2 -7.17 9.05 -13.17
C LEU A 2 -5.93 9.94 -13.38
N PRO A 3 -6.08 11.27 -13.22
CA PRO A 3 -7.31 11.99 -12.87
C PRO A 3 -8.21 12.34 -14.07
N ALA A 4 -7.71 12.22 -15.31
CA ALA A 4 -8.38 12.72 -16.50
C ALA A 4 -9.69 11.96 -16.83
N SER A 5 -9.75 10.67 -16.53
CA SER A 5 -10.94 9.86 -16.72
C SER A 5 -11.04 8.74 -15.69
N GLU A 6 -12.23 8.50 -15.19
CA GLU A 6 -12.55 7.38 -14.31
C GLU A 6 -12.99 6.19 -15.16
N VAL A 7 -12.20 5.11 -15.16
CA VAL A 7 -12.45 3.90 -15.93
C VAL A 7 -12.56 2.72 -14.97
N TRP A 8 -13.71 2.03 -15.02
CA TRP A 8 -13.97 0.84 -14.22
C TRP A 8 -13.67 -0.43 -15.03
N LEU A 9 -12.72 -1.24 -14.52
CA LEU A 9 -12.38 -2.53 -15.12
C LEU A 9 -13.20 -3.64 -14.45
N LYS A 10 -13.96 -4.40 -15.25
CA LYS A 10 -14.66 -5.58 -14.76
C LYS A 10 -13.79 -6.80 -15.01
N LEU A 11 -13.13 -7.30 -13.96
CA LEU A 11 -12.24 -8.45 -14.01
C LEU A 11 -13.02 -9.72 -13.64
N ALA A 12 -12.84 -10.77 -14.40
CA ALA A 12 -13.59 -12.01 -14.24
C ALA A 12 -12.72 -13.27 -14.24
N ARG A 13 -11.42 -13.14 -14.60
CA ARG A 13 -10.48 -14.25 -14.77
C ARG A 13 -9.15 -13.95 -14.09
N PRO A 14 -8.44 -14.98 -13.59
CA PRO A 14 -7.11 -14.80 -12.95
C PRO A 14 -6.12 -14.04 -13.83
N ALA A 15 -6.12 -14.28 -15.15
CA ALA A 15 -5.23 -13.59 -16.08
C ALA A 15 -5.51 -12.10 -16.20
N GLU A 16 -6.75 -11.69 -16.13
CA GLU A 16 -7.15 -10.27 -16.14
C GLU A 16 -6.72 -9.56 -14.87
N VAL A 17 -6.87 -10.22 -13.71
CA VAL A 17 -6.39 -9.71 -12.42
C VAL A 17 -4.86 -9.60 -12.44
N ALA A 18 -4.16 -10.62 -12.92
CA ALA A 18 -2.70 -10.59 -13.03
C ALA A 18 -2.21 -9.46 -13.94
N LEU A 19 -2.89 -9.20 -15.05
CA LEU A 19 -2.60 -8.07 -15.94
C LEU A 19 -2.83 -6.73 -15.25
N ALA A 20 -3.98 -6.57 -14.58
CA ALA A 20 -4.30 -5.34 -13.85
C ALA A 20 -3.29 -5.00 -12.75
N ILE A 21 -2.70 -6.02 -12.08
CA ILE A 21 -1.63 -5.84 -11.09
C ILE A 21 -0.32 -5.42 -11.78
N ARG A 22 0.07 -6.09 -12.88
CA ARG A 22 1.30 -5.75 -13.64
C ARG A 22 1.26 -4.36 -14.23
N ASP A 23 0.12 -3.96 -14.78
CA ASP A 23 -0.10 -2.67 -15.43
C ASP A 23 -0.40 -1.53 -14.42
N LEU A 24 -0.31 -1.84 -13.11
CA LEU A 24 -0.57 -0.89 -12.02
C LEU A 24 -2.00 -0.30 -12.01
N ALA A 25 -2.95 -0.92 -12.69
CA ALA A 25 -4.38 -0.61 -12.53
C ALA A 25 -4.84 -0.99 -11.11
N VAL A 26 -4.31 -2.11 -10.58
CA VAL A 26 -4.35 -2.46 -9.16
C VAL A 26 -2.95 -2.28 -8.58
N ARG A 27 -2.80 -1.43 -7.57
CA ARG A 27 -1.53 -1.10 -6.95
C ARG A 27 -1.71 -0.74 -5.47
N GLY A 28 -0.61 -0.82 -4.68
CA GLY A 28 -0.62 -0.74 -3.22
C GLY A 28 -0.60 -2.14 -2.61
N ALA A 29 0.22 -2.33 -1.57
CA ALA A 29 0.45 -3.66 -1.00
C ALA A 29 -0.86 -4.38 -0.59
N PRO A 30 -1.79 -3.75 0.18
CA PRO A 30 -3.05 -4.40 0.55
C PRO A 30 -3.95 -4.66 -0.65
N ALA A 31 -4.17 -3.69 -1.54
CA ALA A 31 -5.06 -3.84 -2.71
C ALA A 31 -4.62 -4.99 -3.64
N ILE A 32 -3.30 -5.19 -3.79
CA ILE A 32 -2.75 -6.28 -4.59
C ILE A 32 -3.11 -7.63 -3.94
N GLY A 33 -3.01 -7.76 -2.61
CA GLY A 33 -3.40 -8.96 -1.88
C GLY A 33 -4.89 -9.30 -2.06
N VAL A 34 -5.76 -8.31 -1.85
CA VAL A 34 -7.22 -8.46 -2.01
C VAL A 34 -7.57 -8.85 -3.45
N ALA A 35 -7.02 -8.16 -4.44
CA ALA A 35 -7.27 -8.48 -5.85
C ALA A 35 -6.79 -9.91 -6.21
N ALA A 36 -5.64 -10.33 -5.68
CA ALA A 36 -5.12 -11.68 -5.90
C ALA A 36 -6.00 -12.75 -5.25
N ALA A 37 -6.60 -12.48 -4.08
CA ALA A 37 -7.58 -13.38 -3.47
C ALA A 37 -8.78 -13.61 -4.38
N TYR A 38 -9.41 -12.55 -4.89
CA TYR A 38 -10.48 -12.67 -5.89
C TYR A 38 -9.99 -13.37 -7.18
N GLY A 39 -8.79 -13.02 -7.66
CA GLY A 39 -8.20 -13.68 -8.84
C GLY A 39 -8.03 -15.18 -8.65
N ALA A 40 -7.63 -15.64 -7.46
CA ALA A 40 -7.54 -17.06 -7.14
C ALA A 40 -8.93 -17.72 -7.10
N ALA A 41 -9.94 -17.07 -6.52
CA ALA A 41 -11.32 -17.54 -6.49
C ALA A 41 -11.91 -17.68 -7.91
N PHE A 42 -11.64 -16.74 -8.81
CA PHE A 42 -12.10 -16.78 -10.20
C PHE A 42 -11.56 -17.97 -11.02
N SER A 43 -10.52 -18.66 -10.53
CA SER A 43 -10.05 -19.88 -11.15
C SER A 43 -11.10 -21.01 -11.15
N MET A 44 -12.10 -20.94 -10.25
CA MET A 44 -13.15 -21.95 -10.12
C MET A 44 -14.35 -21.70 -11.04
N ARG A 45 -14.46 -20.55 -11.71
CA ARG A 45 -15.59 -20.24 -12.59
C ARG A 45 -15.79 -21.31 -13.65
N SER A 46 -17.07 -21.61 -13.93
CA SER A 46 -17.53 -22.72 -14.76
C SER A 46 -17.01 -22.70 -16.20
N GLY A 47 -17.00 -23.87 -16.85
CA GLY A 47 -16.68 -24.06 -18.26
C GLY A 47 -15.32 -24.72 -18.55
N SER A 48 -14.58 -25.19 -17.55
CA SER A 48 -13.30 -25.87 -17.72
C SER A 48 -13.42 -27.37 -17.36
N THR A 49 -12.81 -28.25 -18.17
CA THR A 49 -12.65 -29.68 -17.89
C THR A 49 -11.40 -29.97 -17.03
N THR A 50 -10.54 -28.98 -16.80
CA THR A 50 -9.34 -29.11 -15.97
C THR A 50 -9.74 -29.29 -14.50
N PRO A 51 -9.10 -30.21 -13.76
CA PRO A 51 -9.38 -30.45 -12.36
C PRO A 51 -9.25 -29.17 -11.50
N PRO A 52 -10.12 -28.97 -10.48
CA PRO A 52 -10.09 -27.76 -9.62
C PRO A 52 -8.72 -27.47 -9.01
N ALA A 53 -8.02 -28.50 -8.53
CA ALA A 53 -6.69 -28.35 -7.93
C ALA A 53 -5.66 -27.77 -8.91
N GLU A 54 -5.66 -28.24 -10.15
CA GLU A 54 -4.74 -27.76 -11.19
C GLU A 54 -5.05 -26.32 -11.59
N ARG A 55 -6.34 -25.98 -11.72
CA ARG A 55 -6.81 -24.61 -12.01
C ARG A 55 -6.38 -23.64 -10.92
N PHE A 56 -6.60 -24.01 -9.65
CA PHE A 56 -6.20 -23.19 -8.50
C PHE A 56 -4.70 -22.95 -8.45
N GLN A 57 -3.90 -24.01 -8.59
CA GLN A 57 -2.44 -23.91 -8.56
C GLN A 57 -1.89 -23.08 -9.73
N THR A 58 -2.52 -23.18 -10.90
CA THR A 58 -2.14 -22.37 -12.07
C THR A 58 -2.44 -20.90 -11.84
N ALA A 59 -3.61 -20.56 -11.31
CA ALA A 59 -3.97 -19.19 -10.95
C ALA A 59 -3.03 -18.64 -9.87
N ARG A 60 -2.76 -19.42 -8.81
CA ARG A 60 -1.84 -19.03 -7.73
C ARG A 60 -0.46 -18.68 -8.25
N ARG A 61 0.14 -19.54 -9.11
CA ARG A 61 1.45 -19.28 -9.74
C ARG A 61 1.42 -18.02 -10.61
N LEU A 62 0.39 -17.82 -11.41
CA LEU A 62 0.23 -16.66 -12.28
C LEU A 62 0.17 -15.36 -11.49
N LEU A 63 -0.62 -15.35 -10.43
CA LEU A 63 -0.79 -14.16 -9.55
C LEU A 63 0.48 -13.88 -8.75
N ALA A 64 1.11 -14.91 -8.16
CA ALA A 64 2.37 -14.77 -7.42
C ALA A 64 3.49 -14.16 -8.27
N ALA A 65 3.54 -14.48 -9.57
CA ALA A 65 4.55 -13.97 -10.49
C ALA A 65 4.35 -12.48 -10.86
N THR A 66 3.24 -11.85 -10.47
CA THR A 66 2.96 -10.44 -10.82
C THR A 66 3.83 -9.45 -10.07
N ARG A 67 4.06 -9.65 -8.78
CA ARG A 67 4.84 -8.78 -7.89
C ARG A 67 5.60 -9.63 -6.85
N PRO A 68 6.76 -10.19 -7.21
CA PRO A 68 7.50 -11.14 -6.36
C PRO A 68 7.95 -10.60 -5.00
N THR A 69 7.96 -9.30 -4.81
CA THR A 69 8.41 -8.64 -3.57
C THR A 69 7.26 -8.24 -2.63
N ALA A 70 6.00 -8.38 -3.07
CA ALA A 70 4.84 -7.89 -2.33
C ALA A 70 4.37 -8.89 -1.26
N VAL A 71 4.65 -8.62 0.03
CA VAL A 71 4.32 -9.51 1.17
C VAL A 71 2.82 -9.82 1.21
N ASN A 72 1.97 -8.81 1.12
CA ASN A 72 0.51 -8.97 1.18
C ASN A 72 -0.06 -9.87 0.07
N LEU A 73 0.58 -9.89 -1.11
CA LEU A 73 0.20 -10.80 -2.20
C LEU A 73 0.34 -12.26 -1.77
N PHE A 74 1.49 -12.61 -1.21
CA PHE A 74 1.77 -13.99 -0.79
C PHE A 74 0.91 -14.38 0.40
N ALA A 75 0.75 -13.52 1.40
CA ALA A 75 -0.12 -13.77 2.55
C ALA A 75 -1.57 -14.08 2.11
N ALA A 76 -2.13 -13.26 1.20
CA ALA A 76 -3.47 -13.51 0.66
C ALA A 76 -3.56 -14.82 -0.12
N LEU A 77 -2.58 -15.11 -0.98
CA LEU A 77 -2.56 -16.37 -1.75
C LEU A 77 -2.38 -17.60 -0.87
N ASP A 78 -1.63 -17.52 0.22
CA ASP A 78 -1.46 -18.62 1.18
C ASP A 78 -2.74 -18.85 1.97
N ARG A 79 -3.43 -17.81 2.40
CA ARG A 79 -4.74 -17.89 3.02
C ARG A 79 -5.79 -18.51 2.09
N MET A 80 -5.81 -18.11 0.82
CA MET A 80 -6.67 -18.73 -0.20
C MET A 80 -6.32 -20.19 -0.44
N ALA A 81 -5.03 -20.57 -0.41
CA ALA A 81 -4.59 -21.96 -0.54
C ALA A 81 -5.02 -22.80 0.66
N TYR A 82 -4.94 -22.28 1.87
CA TYR A 82 -5.45 -22.93 3.06
C TYR A 82 -6.97 -23.16 2.95
N ARG A 83 -7.73 -22.14 2.55
CA ARG A 83 -9.17 -22.26 2.36
C ARG A 83 -9.52 -23.29 1.28
N PHE A 84 -8.83 -23.25 0.14
CA PHE A 84 -8.99 -24.24 -0.92
C PHE A 84 -8.79 -25.68 -0.40
N GLY A 85 -7.72 -25.92 0.38
CA GLY A 85 -7.44 -27.25 0.96
C GLY A 85 -8.56 -27.78 1.85
N LYS A 86 -9.35 -26.90 2.48
CA LYS A 86 -10.52 -27.31 3.31
C LYS A 86 -11.74 -27.72 2.49
N VAL A 87 -11.82 -27.34 1.22
CA VAL A 87 -13.00 -27.56 0.36
C VAL A 87 -12.65 -28.27 -0.96
N ALA A 88 -11.42 -28.79 -1.10
CA ALA A 88 -10.89 -29.32 -2.36
C ALA A 88 -11.71 -30.49 -2.93
N ASP A 89 -12.35 -31.28 -2.07
CA ASP A 89 -13.16 -32.45 -2.44
C ASP A 89 -14.64 -32.09 -2.70
N SER A 90 -15.00 -30.81 -2.56
CA SER A 90 -16.37 -30.34 -2.81
C SER A 90 -16.62 -30.13 -4.32
N PRO A 91 -17.90 -30.05 -4.76
CA PRO A 91 -18.24 -29.62 -6.11
C PRO A 91 -17.65 -28.23 -6.45
N PRO A 92 -17.27 -27.99 -7.73
CA PRO A 92 -16.58 -26.75 -8.13
C PRO A 92 -17.32 -25.45 -7.80
N ASP A 93 -18.64 -25.44 -7.84
CA ASP A 93 -19.50 -24.31 -7.46
C ASP A 93 -19.42 -24.01 -5.95
N GLN A 94 -19.33 -25.03 -5.11
CA GLN A 94 -19.14 -24.87 -3.68
C GLN A 94 -17.72 -24.39 -3.36
N ILE A 95 -16.70 -24.87 -4.10
CA ILE A 95 -15.34 -24.37 -3.98
C ILE A 95 -15.31 -22.89 -4.35
N GLU A 96 -15.92 -22.49 -5.48
CA GLU A 96 -16.00 -21.08 -5.90
C GLU A 96 -16.65 -20.22 -4.80
N THR A 97 -17.81 -20.63 -4.31
CA THR A 97 -18.53 -19.91 -3.25
C THR A 97 -17.68 -19.74 -2.00
N ALA A 98 -16.98 -20.80 -1.56
CA ALA A 98 -16.12 -20.75 -0.38
C ALA A 98 -14.91 -19.84 -0.56
N LEU A 99 -14.32 -19.81 -1.76
CA LEU A 99 -13.18 -18.94 -2.07
C LEU A 99 -13.59 -17.47 -2.25
N ILE A 100 -14.76 -17.22 -2.83
CA ILE A 100 -15.30 -15.83 -2.90
C ILE A 100 -15.56 -15.31 -1.49
N ALA A 101 -16.21 -16.10 -0.62
CA ALA A 101 -16.47 -15.72 0.75
C ALA A 101 -15.16 -15.41 1.52
N GLU A 102 -14.08 -16.16 1.27
CA GLU A 102 -12.77 -15.90 1.86
C GLU A 102 -12.15 -14.60 1.32
N ALA A 103 -12.27 -14.33 0.02
CA ALA A 103 -11.79 -13.08 -0.59
C ALA A 103 -12.58 -11.86 -0.05
N ASP A 104 -13.90 -12.00 0.13
CA ASP A 104 -14.75 -10.99 0.76
C ASP A 104 -14.31 -10.71 2.21
N ALA A 105 -13.97 -11.75 2.98
CA ALA A 105 -13.45 -11.62 4.33
C ALA A 105 -12.12 -10.86 4.35
N ILE A 106 -11.18 -11.21 3.47
CA ILE A 106 -9.89 -10.51 3.33
C ILE A 106 -10.12 -9.02 3.02
N ALA A 107 -11.06 -8.70 2.12
CA ALA A 107 -11.37 -7.32 1.78
C ALA A 107 -11.99 -6.55 2.95
N ALA A 108 -12.92 -7.16 3.67
CA ALA A 108 -13.57 -6.54 4.83
C ALA A 108 -12.57 -6.29 5.98
N GLU A 109 -11.70 -7.24 6.26
CA GLU A 109 -10.64 -7.13 7.27
C GLU A 109 -9.64 -6.01 6.94
N ASP A 110 -9.27 -5.85 5.65
CA ASP A 110 -8.40 -4.76 5.22
C ASP A 110 -9.07 -3.38 5.43
N ILE A 111 -10.35 -3.24 5.09
CA ILE A 111 -11.09 -1.99 5.34
C ILE A 111 -11.12 -1.67 6.83
N GLU A 112 -11.43 -2.65 7.66
CA GLU A 112 -11.51 -2.47 9.10
C GLU A 112 -10.14 -2.17 9.73
N ALA A 113 -9.07 -2.85 9.27
CA ALA A 113 -7.70 -2.53 9.65
C ALA A 113 -7.32 -1.09 9.29
N CYS A 114 -7.66 -0.64 8.09
CA CYS A 114 -7.44 0.74 7.65
C CYS A 114 -8.21 1.76 8.50
N ARG A 115 -9.45 1.46 8.90
CA ARG A 115 -10.23 2.32 9.82
C ARG A 115 -9.58 2.41 11.21
N ARG A 116 -9.09 1.29 11.75
CA ARG A 116 -8.36 1.30 13.03
C ARG A 116 -7.05 2.09 12.92
N ILE A 117 -6.29 1.93 11.82
CA ILE A 117 -5.11 2.76 11.54
C ILE A 117 -5.49 4.24 11.53
N GLY A 118 -6.60 4.60 10.86
CA GLY A 118 -7.12 5.96 10.83
C GLY A 118 -7.40 6.53 12.22
N ALA A 119 -8.11 5.78 13.05
CA ALA A 119 -8.46 6.18 14.41
C ALA A 119 -7.22 6.33 15.32
N HIS A 120 -6.27 5.39 15.25
CA HIS A 120 -5.02 5.46 16.01
C HIS A 120 -4.16 6.64 15.56
N GLY A 121 -3.96 6.79 14.24
CA GLY A 121 -3.10 7.82 13.68
C GLY A 121 -3.67 9.23 13.83
N ALA A 122 -4.99 9.37 13.82
CA ALA A 122 -5.66 10.65 14.06
C ALA A 122 -5.24 11.31 15.37
N GLN A 123 -4.92 10.51 16.39
CA GLN A 123 -4.48 11.00 17.70
C GLN A 123 -3.13 11.72 17.64
N LEU A 124 -2.30 11.45 16.63
CA LEU A 124 -0.98 12.07 16.45
C LEU A 124 -1.05 13.44 15.79
N LEU A 125 -2.19 13.81 15.20
CA LEU A 125 -2.37 15.08 14.51
C LEU A 125 -3.03 16.11 15.43
N ALA A 126 -2.54 17.34 15.39
CA ALA A 126 -3.17 18.46 16.09
C ALA A 126 -4.49 18.89 15.39
N ALA A 127 -5.28 19.70 16.08
CA ALA A 127 -6.60 20.12 15.60
C ALA A 127 -6.57 20.94 14.28
N ASP A 128 -5.51 21.72 14.05
CA ASP A 128 -5.27 22.43 12.77
C ASP A 128 -3.89 22.06 12.27
N SER A 129 -3.84 21.17 11.30
CA SER A 129 -2.58 20.58 10.81
C SER A 129 -2.44 20.70 9.32
N LEU A 130 -1.28 21.22 8.87
CA LEU A 130 -0.79 20.99 7.53
C LEU A 130 0.11 19.75 7.56
N VAL A 131 -0.31 18.69 6.90
CA VAL A 131 0.45 17.44 6.80
C VAL A 131 1.01 17.24 5.41
N MET A 132 2.17 16.61 5.29
CA MET A 132 2.76 16.26 4.01
C MET A 132 2.63 14.74 3.80
N THR A 133 2.35 14.34 2.57
CA THR A 133 2.29 12.92 2.20
C THR A 133 3.03 12.66 0.89
N HIS A 134 3.42 11.40 0.68
CA HIS A 134 4.14 10.95 -0.51
C HIS A 134 3.53 9.67 -1.05
N CYS A 135 3.52 9.51 -2.37
CA CYS A 135 2.86 8.41 -3.06
C CYS A 135 1.33 8.43 -2.88
N ASN A 136 0.72 7.27 -2.95
CA ASN A 136 -0.69 7.11 -2.62
C ASN A 136 -0.86 5.88 -1.73
N ALA A 137 -1.23 6.12 -0.50
CA ALA A 137 -1.60 5.13 0.51
C ALA A 137 -3.04 5.38 0.98
N GLY A 138 -3.94 5.61 0.02
CA GLY A 138 -5.36 5.84 0.19
C GLY A 138 -6.23 4.65 -0.15
N ALA A 139 -7.52 4.90 -0.37
CA ALA A 139 -8.52 3.90 -0.72
C ALA A 139 -8.16 3.12 -2.00
N LEU A 140 -7.54 3.79 -2.98
CA LEU A 140 -7.06 3.17 -4.22
C LEU A 140 -5.83 2.25 -4.02
N ALA A 141 -5.26 2.21 -2.82
CA ALA A 141 -4.11 1.36 -2.47
C ALA A 141 -4.48 0.20 -1.52
N THR A 142 -5.73 0.15 -1.09
CA THR A 142 -6.29 -0.81 -0.12
C THR A 142 -7.64 -1.32 -0.63
N ALA A 143 -8.41 -2.02 0.21
CA ALA A 143 -9.76 -2.42 -0.15
C ALA A 143 -10.79 -1.27 -0.05
N GLY A 144 -10.42 -0.08 0.50
CA GLY A 144 -11.42 0.99 0.54
C GLY A 144 -11.12 2.26 1.33
N TYR A 145 -10.36 2.24 2.43
CA TYR A 145 -10.22 3.42 3.31
C TYR A 145 -8.83 4.08 3.24
N GLY A 146 -7.78 3.27 3.05
CA GLY A 146 -6.42 3.74 3.03
C GLY A 146 -5.72 3.72 4.38
N THR A 147 -4.39 3.76 4.34
CA THR A 147 -3.53 3.79 5.54
C THR A 147 -3.10 5.20 5.89
N ALA A 148 -2.13 5.79 5.20
CA ALA A 148 -1.72 7.19 5.47
C ALA A 148 -2.86 8.18 5.20
N LEU A 149 -3.59 8.03 4.08
CA LEU A 149 -4.79 8.84 3.84
C LEU A 149 -5.94 8.46 4.79
N GLY A 150 -5.96 7.22 5.29
CA GLY A 150 -6.86 6.78 6.36
C GLY A 150 -6.64 7.56 7.65
N VAL A 151 -5.38 7.84 8.03
CA VAL A 151 -5.06 8.71 9.19
C VAL A 151 -5.60 10.13 8.97
N ILE A 152 -5.47 10.66 7.76
CA ILE A 152 -6.02 11.99 7.43
C ILE A 152 -7.55 11.98 7.51
N ARG A 153 -8.22 10.96 6.92
CA ARG A 153 -9.68 10.77 7.02
C ARG A 153 -10.14 10.65 8.47
N GLY A 154 -9.49 9.79 9.26
CA GLY A 154 -9.82 9.61 10.67
C GLY A 154 -9.65 10.89 11.49
N ALA A 155 -8.67 11.75 11.17
CA ALA A 155 -8.53 13.04 11.81
C ALA A 155 -9.67 14.01 11.44
N VAL A 156 -10.06 14.05 10.17
CA VAL A 156 -11.22 14.86 9.72
C VAL A 156 -12.53 14.35 10.31
N GLU A 157 -12.75 13.04 10.35
CA GLU A 157 -13.91 12.39 11.01
C GLU A 157 -13.97 12.71 12.51
N ALA A 158 -12.80 12.89 13.15
CA ALA A 158 -12.69 13.34 14.54
C ALA A 158 -12.84 14.87 14.70
N GLY A 159 -13.24 15.60 13.66
CA GLY A 159 -13.51 17.06 13.70
C GLY A 159 -12.27 17.94 13.60
N LYS A 160 -11.12 17.39 13.19
CA LYS A 160 -9.88 18.18 13.02
C LYS A 160 -9.83 18.84 11.64
N ALA A 161 -9.36 20.07 11.57
CA ALA A 161 -9.07 20.75 10.31
C ALA A 161 -7.69 20.27 9.81
N VAL A 162 -7.68 19.49 8.74
CA VAL A 162 -6.45 18.97 8.12
C VAL A 162 -6.33 19.49 6.71
N ARG A 163 -5.15 20.03 6.37
CA ARG A 163 -4.76 20.41 5.00
C ARG A 163 -3.57 19.56 4.60
N VAL A 164 -3.45 19.24 3.30
CA VAL A 164 -2.46 18.27 2.83
C VAL A 164 -1.57 18.87 1.74
N LEU A 165 -0.25 18.70 1.88
CA LEU A 165 0.71 18.84 0.80
C LEU A 165 1.00 17.44 0.25
N ALA A 166 0.60 17.15 -0.96
CA ALA A 166 0.87 15.88 -1.64
C ALA A 166 2.08 16.05 -2.55
N CYS A 167 3.19 15.37 -2.24
CA CYS A 167 4.31 15.26 -3.19
C CYS A 167 3.82 14.56 -4.46
N GLU A 168 4.17 15.09 -5.64
CA GLU A 168 3.72 14.54 -6.94
C GLU A 168 4.12 13.08 -7.14
N THR A 169 5.24 12.66 -6.57
CA THR A 169 5.79 11.30 -6.57
C THR A 169 6.20 10.83 -7.97
N ARG A 170 7.30 11.43 -8.49
CA ARG A 170 7.92 10.95 -9.74
C ARG A 170 8.41 9.50 -9.59
N PRO A 171 8.51 8.72 -10.70
CA PRO A 171 8.10 9.05 -12.07
C PRO A 171 6.62 8.79 -12.37
N TYR A 172 5.89 7.94 -11.59
CA TYR A 172 4.52 7.48 -11.90
C TYR A 172 3.44 8.48 -11.47
N LEU A 173 3.79 9.48 -10.65
CA LEU A 173 2.92 10.58 -10.19
C LEU A 173 1.72 10.13 -9.36
N GLN A 174 1.87 9.12 -8.51
CA GLN A 174 0.79 8.64 -7.65
C GLN A 174 0.24 9.74 -6.72
N GLY A 175 1.10 10.64 -6.25
CA GLY A 175 0.67 11.75 -5.40
C GLY A 175 -0.20 12.74 -6.15
N ALA A 176 0.27 13.22 -7.30
CA ALA A 176 -0.48 14.17 -8.13
C ALA A 176 -1.75 13.55 -8.73
N ARG A 177 -1.66 12.30 -9.21
CA ARG A 177 -2.75 11.65 -9.97
C ARG A 177 -3.81 11.01 -9.10
N LEU A 178 -3.41 10.42 -7.97
CA LEU A 178 -4.29 9.57 -7.16
C LEU A 178 -4.57 10.18 -5.79
N THR A 179 -3.53 10.59 -5.04
CA THR A 179 -3.71 11.18 -3.70
C THR A 179 -4.50 12.47 -3.75
N ALA A 180 -4.13 13.38 -4.66
CA ALA A 180 -4.86 14.63 -4.82
C ALA A 180 -6.31 14.40 -5.28
N TRP A 181 -6.54 13.41 -6.16
CA TRP A 181 -7.87 13.04 -6.62
C TRP A 181 -8.75 12.48 -5.49
N GLU A 182 -8.21 11.55 -4.66
CA GLU A 182 -8.96 10.99 -3.53
C GLU A 182 -9.35 12.09 -2.52
N LEU A 183 -8.36 12.88 -2.07
CA LEU A 183 -8.59 13.91 -1.06
C LEU A 183 -9.55 14.99 -1.55
N ALA A 184 -9.45 15.40 -2.81
CA ALA A 184 -10.37 16.37 -3.39
C ALA A 184 -11.81 15.83 -3.43
N ARG A 185 -12.02 14.54 -3.75
CA ARG A 185 -13.35 13.92 -3.69
C ARG A 185 -13.91 13.80 -2.27
N ASP A 186 -13.04 13.64 -1.29
CA ASP A 186 -13.42 13.62 0.13
C ASP A 186 -13.65 15.03 0.71
N GLY A 187 -13.45 16.10 -0.08
CA GLY A 187 -13.56 17.48 0.37
C GLY A 187 -12.43 17.91 1.31
N ILE A 188 -11.31 17.18 1.34
CA ILE A 188 -10.14 17.49 2.17
C ILE A 188 -9.21 18.41 1.37
N PRO A 189 -8.87 19.61 1.89
CA PRO A 189 -8.00 20.55 1.20
C PRO A 189 -6.62 19.95 0.90
N VAL A 190 -6.23 19.93 -0.38
CA VAL A 190 -4.98 19.35 -0.84
C VAL A 190 -4.32 20.26 -1.88
N GLU A 191 -3.00 20.42 -1.74
CA GLU A 191 -2.13 21.08 -2.71
C GLU A 191 -1.06 20.10 -3.17
N VAL A 192 -0.83 20.04 -4.48
CA VAL A 192 0.24 19.22 -5.05
C VAL A 192 1.52 20.03 -5.11
N ILE A 193 2.62 19.43 -4.68
CA ILE A 193 3.96 19.99 -4.78
C ILE A 193 4.87 19.03 -5.57
N THR A 194 5.92 19.57 -6.22
CA THR A 194 6.96 18.70 -6.79
C THR A 194 7.77 18.06 -5.66
N ASP A 195 8.34 16.88 -5.91
CA ASP A 195 9.10 16.14 -4.89
C ASP A 195 10.27 16.96 -4.33
N SER A 196 10.89 17.79 -5.16
CA SER A 196 11.99 18.68 -4.76
C SER A 196 11.57 19.83 -3.82
N MET A 197 10.27 20.14 -3.72
CA MET A 197 9.76 21.19 -2.83
C MET A 197 9.58 20.74 -1.38
N GLY A 198 9.66 19.42 -1.11
CA GLY A 198 9.43 18.88 0.24
C GLY A 198 10.28 19.57 1.31
N GLY A 199 11.59 19.70 1.07
CA GLY A 199 12.52 20.39 1.99
C GLY A 199 12.18 21.86 2.20
N HIS A 200 11.73 22.55 1.17
CA HIS A 200 11.33 23.97 1.26
C HIS A 200 10.18 24.16 2.26
N PHE A 201 9.12 23.34 2.17
CA PHE A 201 7.97 23.47 3.07
C PHE A 201 8.27 22.98 4.48
N LEU A 202 9.10 21.94 4.65
CA LEU A 202 9.53 21.45 5.95
C LEU A 202 10.35 22.52 6.71
N SER A 203 11.32 23.15 6.03
CA SER A 203 12.18 24.18 6.65
C SER A 203 11.45 25.45 7.08
N ARG A 204 10.25 25.70 6.56
CA ARG A 204 9.41 26.84 6.95
C ARG A 204 8.62 26.62 8.24
N GLY A 205 8.65 25.42 8.82
CA GLY A 205 7.94 25.08 10.06
C GLY A 205 6.41 25.05 9.93
N GLN A 206 5.89 25.03 8.70
CA GLN A 206 4.44 25.01 8.44
C GLN A 206 3.87 23.58 8.52
N VAL A 207 4.67 22.58 8.10
CA VAL A 207 4.28 21.17 8.11
C VAL A 207 4.36 20.62 9.52
N ARG A 208 3.27 20.04 10.01
CA ARG A 208 3.18 19.49 11.37
C ARG A 208 3.53 18.01 11.46
N ALA A 209 3.39 17.28 10.37
CA ALA A 209 3.77 15.87 10.27
C ALA A 209 3.97 15.46 8.81
N VAL A 210 4.79 14.44 8.59
CA VAL A 210 4.83 13.69 7.34
C VAL A 210 4.17 12.34 7.59
N LEU A 211 3.23 11.95 6.70
CA LEU A 211 2.47 10.71 6.76
C LEU A 211 2.69 9.92 5.47
N VAL A 212 3.18 8.70 5.57
CA VAL A 212 3.41 7.82 4.41
C VAL A 212 2.88 6.41 4.70
N GLY A 213 2.63 5.64 3.63
CA GLY A 213 2.39 4.21 3.74
C GLY A 213 3.69 3.41 3.84
N ALA A 214 3.56 2.07 3.72
CA ALA A 214 4.70 1.17 3.59
C ALA A 214 4.37 0.04 2.61
N ASP A 215 5.38 -0.41 1.87
CA ASP A 215 5.32 -1.63 1.06
C ASP A 215 5.85 -2.85 1.84
N ARG A 216 6.81 -2.63 2.77
CA ARG A 216 7.31 -3.63 3.73
C ARG A 216 7.95 -2.94 4.92
N ILE A 217 7.77 -3.50 6.11
CA ILE A 217 8.39 -3.05 7.36
C ILE A 217 9.19 -4.22 7.92
N ALA A 218 10.50 -4.06 8.08
CA ALA A 218 11.38 -5.04 8.69
C ALA A 218 11.19 -5.09 10.23
N ALA A 219 11.66 -6.16 10.87
CA ALA A 219 11.54 -6.37 12.31
C ALA A 219 12.10 -5.23 13.16
N ASN A 220 13.18 -4.57 12.69
CA ASN A 220 13.79 -3.42 13.38
C ASN A 220 13.09 -2.09 13.12
N GLY A 221 12.02 -2.05 12.29
CA GLY A 221 11.27 -0.86 11.91
C GLY A 221 11.78 -0.15 10.65
N ASP A 222 12.85 -0.61 10.02
CA ASP A 222 13.26 -0.09 8.71
C ASP A 222 12.13 -0.34 7.72
N THR A 223 11.78 0.69 6.96
CA THR A 223 10.57 0.67 6.13
C THR A 223 10.90 0.93 4.67
N ALA A 224 10.55 -0.01 3.81
CA ALA A 224 10.54 0.19 2.36
C ALA A 224 9.22 0.85 1.93
N ASN A 225 9.33 1.94 1.17
CA ASN A 225 8.20 2.61 0.57
C ASN A 225 8.61 3.25 -0.77
N LYS A 226 7.65 3.87 -1.46
CA LYS A 226 7.87 4.52 -2.76
C LYS A 226 9.11 5.43 -2.73
N ILE A 227 9.93 5.32 -3.80
CA ILE A 227 11.14 6.15 -3.98
C ILE A 227 10.86 7.62 -3.66
N GLY A 228 11.74 8.25 -2.88
CA GLY A 228 11.60 9.60 -2.35
C GLY A 228 11.20 9.65 -0.87
N THR A 229 10.69 8.56 -0.32
CA THR A 229 10.30 8.47 1.10
C THR A 229 11.49 8.69 2.03
N TYR A 230 12.65 8.08 1.75
CA TYR A 230 13.87 8.27 2.52
C TYR A 230 14.32 9.74 2.55
N SER A 231 14.31 10.40 1.40
CA SER A 231 14.67 11.81 1.31
C SER A 231 13.77 12.70 2.18
N LEU A 232 12.46 12.46 2.15
CA LEU A 232 11.51 13.19 3.00
C LEU A 232 11.73 12.90 4.49
N ALA A 233 12.02 11.65 4.87
CA ALA A 233 12.28 11.28 6.27
C ALA A 233 13.53 11.98 6.83
N VAL A 234 14.61 12.05 6.03
CA VAL A 234 15.83 12.81 6.39
C VAL A 234 15.53 14.30 6.55
N LEU A 235 14.82 14.89 5.60
CA LEU A 235 14.44 16.31 5.65
C LEU A 235 13.48 16.61 6.81
N ALA A 236 12.54 15.74 7.10
CA ALA A 236 11.66 15.86 8.25
C ALA A 236 12.45 15.85 9.57
N ARG A 237 13.39 14.91 9.72
CA ARG A 237 14.27 14.82 10.89
C ARG A 237 15.11 16.07 11.08
N GLU A 238 15.72 16.59 10.01
CA GLU A 238 16.55 17.80 10.04
C GLU A 238 15.74 19.02 10.50
N ASN A 239 14.46 19.09 10.13
CA ASN A 239 13.58 20.21 10.47
C ASN A 239 12.71 19.95 11.72
N GLY A 240 12.95 18.89 12.48
CA GLY A 240 12.20 18.58 13.70
C GLY A 240 10.73 18.21 13.46
N VAL A 241 10.36 17.81 12.24
CA VAL A 241 8.99 17.42 11.88
C VAL A 241 8.83 15.91 12.10
N PRO A 242 7.80 15.46 12.83
CA PRO A 242 7.57 14.03 13.03
C PRO A 242 7.22 13.33 11.72
N PHE A 243 7.82 12.15 11.54
CA PHE A 243 7.62 11.29 10.37
C PHE A 243 6.92 10.01 10.79
N TYR A 244 5.72 9.78 10.26
CA TYR A 244 4.87 8.65 10.59
C TYR A 244 4.69 7.72 9.42
N VAL A 245 4.79 6.42 9.67
CA VAL A 245 4.45 5.35 8.73
C VAL A 245 3.12 4.76 9.14
N ALA A 246 2.19 4.57 8.22
CA ALA A 246 0.88 3.99 8.47
C ALA A 246 0.68 2.75 7.59
N ALA A 247 0.60 1.58 8.19
CA ALA A 247 0.45 0.30 7.49
C ALA A 247 -0.21 -0.75 8.39
N PRO A 248 -0.97 -1.71 7.82
CA PRO A 248 -1.51 -2.82 8.59
C PRO A 248 -0.40 -3.75 9.09
N THR A 249 -0.68 -4.49 10.15
CA THR A 249 0.26 -5.48 10.71
C THR A 249 0.71 -6.53 9.68
N THR A 250 -0.12 -6.83 8.68
CA THR A 250 0.22 -7.71 7.56
C THR A 250 1.35 -7.19 6.65
N THR A 251 1.74 -5.92 6.79
CA THR A 251 2.89 -5.33 6.08
C THR A 251 4.20 -5.53 6.84
N ILE A 252 4.13 -5.93 8.13
CA ILE A 252 5.29 -6.19 8.98
C ILE A 252 5.86 -7.57 8.65
N ASP A 253 7.13 -7.61 8.26
CA ASP A 253 7.87 -8.84 7.98
C ASP A 253 8.88 -9.09 9.12
N LEU A 254 8.45 -9.82 10.14
CA LEU A 254 9.31 -10.17 11.28
C LEU A 254 10.44 -11.15 10.91
N ALA A 255 10.35 -11.84 9.75
CA ALA A 255 11.42 -12.70 9.26
C ALA A 255 12.54 -11.89 8.56
N CYS A 256 12.27 -10.63 8.20
CA CYS A 256 13.24 -9.70 7.64
C CYS A 256 13.87 -8.88 8.80
N PRO A 257 15.13 -9.11 9.18
CA PRO A 257 15.69 -8.47 10.38
C PRO A 257 15.86 -6.97 10.26
N ASP A 258 16.23 -6.48 9.07
CA ASP A 258 16.52 -5.07 8.80
C ASP A 258 16.33 -4.71 7.32
N GLY A 259 16.37 -3.42 7.02
CA GLY A 259 16.12 -2.87 5.68
C GLY A 259 17.13 -3.29 4.61
N SER A 260 18.33 -3.75 4.98
CA SER A 260 19.34 -4.21 4.01
C SER A 260 18.93 -5.52 3.31
N ARG A 261 18.01 -6.25 3.92
CA ARG A 261 17.45 -7.51 3.40
C ARG A 261 16.20 -7.33 2.56
N ILE A 262 15.65 -6.12 2.50
CA ILE A 262 14.46 -5.85 1.67
C ILE A 262 14.88 -5.74 0.20
N PRO A 263 14.39 -6.61 -0.70
CA PRO A 263 14.68 -6.51 -2.12
C PRO A 263 14.00 -5.27 -2.72
N ILE A 264 14.77 -4.47 -3.46
CA ILE A 264 14.26 -3.29 -4.14
C ILE A 264 14.04 -3.59 -5.63
N GLU A 265 12.81 -3.40 -6.09
CA GLU A 265 12.42 -3.58 -7.49
C GLU A 265 13.02 -2.47 -8.35
N GLU A 266 13.75 -2.84 -9.40
CA GLU A 266 14.13 -1.93 -10.48
C GLU A 266 13.10 -1.99 -11.60
N ARG A 267 12.68 -0.83 -12.10
CA ARG A 267 11.66 -0.69 -13.15
C ARG A 267 12.22 -0.09 -14.42
N SER A 268 11.39 -0.06 -15.47
CA SER A 268 11.80 0.45 -16.77
C SER A 268 12.27 1.91 -16.71
N SER A 269 13.43 2.18 -17.31
CA SER A 269 13.93 3.53 -17.55
C SER A 269 12.94 4.42 -18.31
N GLY A 270 12.09 3.81 -19.14
CA GLY A 270 11.04 4.52 -19.86
C GLY A 270 10.06 5.28 -18.96
N GLU A 271 9.82 4.80 -17.72
CA GLU A 271 8.96 5.52 -16.78
C GLU A 271 9.61 6.83 -16.28
N VAL A 272 10.93 6.89 -16.24
CA VAL A 272 11.69 8.11 -15.87
C VAL A 272 11.80 9.06 -17.07
N LEU A 273 12.09 8.51 -18.24
CA LEU A 273 12.37 9.31 -19.46
C LEU A 273 11.12 9.79 -20.19
N ASN A 274 9.92 9.35 -19.76
CA ASN A 274 8.66 9.82 -20.31
C ASN A 274 7.79 10.48 -19.25
N PHE A 275 7.03 11.47 -19.67
CA PHE A 275 6.05 12.18 -18.85
C PHE A 275 4.77 12.39 -19.67
N ALA A 276 3.65 11.90 -19.17
CA ALA A 276 2.34 12.02 -19.84
C ALA A 276 2.35 11.56 -21.32
N GLY A 277 3.13 10.53 -21.63
CA GLY A 277 3.25 9.99 -23.00
C GLY A 277 4.29 10.71 -23.87
N HIS A 278 4.96 11.75 -23.37
CA HIS A 278 6.00 12.48 -24.08
C HIS A 278 7.39 12.15 -23.55
N ALA A 279 8.36 11.96 -24.43
CA ALA A 279 9.76 11.84 -24.04
C ALA A 279 10.28 13.17 -23.49
N ILE A 280 10.90 13.13 -22.28
CA ILE A 280 11.49 14.31 -21.63
C ILE A 280 13.01 14.26 -21.57
N GLY A 281 13.61 13.15 -21.98
CA GLY A 281 15.05 13.01 -22.12
C GLY A 281 15.47 12.89 -23.58
N PRO A 282 16.71 13.27 -23.95
CA PRO A 282 17.20 13.12 -25.30
C PRO A 282 17.35 11.65 -25.69
N ALA A 283 17.26 11.35 -26.98
CA ALA A 283 17.45 10.01 -27.50
C ALA A 283 18.84 9.45 -27.13
N GLY A 284 18.92 8.19 -26.76
CA GLY A 284 20.16 7.51 -26.40
C GLY A 284 20.62 7.70 -24.95
N VAL A 285 19.93 8.51 -24.13
CA VAL A 285 20.21 8.63 -22.69
C VAL A 285 19.50 7.50 -21.94
N SER A 286 20.22 6.87 -21.02
CA SER A 286 19.66 5.88 -20.10
C SER A 286 19.17 6.53 -18.80
N ALA A 287 18.25 5.86 -18.09
CA ALA A 287 17.84 6.24 -16.75
C ALA A 287 17.83 5.01 -15.82
N ARG A 288 17.96 5.25 -14.52
CA ARG A 288 17.79 4.24 -13.48
C ARG A 288 16.53 4.53 -12.67
N TYR A 289 15.80 3.50 -12.35
CA TYR A 289 14.57 3.63 -11.57
C TYR A 289 14.48 2.52 -10.52
N ALA A 290 14.92 2.83 -9.30
CA ALA A 290 14.54 2.07 -8.12
C ALA A 290 13.09 2.45 -7.76
N ALA A 291 12.19 1.47 -7.69
CA ALA A 291 10.78 1.75 -7.42
C ALA A 291 10.52 2.20 -5.97
N PHE A 292 11.37 1.76 -5.06
CA PHE A 292 11.27 1.99 -3.62
C PHE A 292 12.62 2.44 -3.06
N ASP A 293 12.59 3.06 -1.88
CA ASP A 293 13.77 3.24 -1.03
C ASP A 293 13.49 2.72 0.39
N VAL A 294 14.55 2.55 1.16
CA VAL A 294 14.45 2.09 2.54
C VAL A 294 14.75 3.25 3.48
N THR A 295 13.78 3.57 4.32
CA THR A 295 13.92 4.54 5.40
C THR A 295 14.33 3.83 6.68
N ALA A 296 15.49 4.16 7.22
CA ALA A 296 15.96 3.58 8.47
C ALA A 296 15.06 4.00 9.66
N ALA A 297 14.81 3.09 10.56
CA ALA A 297 13.93 3.24 11.73
C ALA A 297 14.21 4.50 12.56
N ARG A 298 15.48 4.93 12.64
CA ARG A 298 15.90 6.15 13.36
C ARG A 298 15.29 7.45 12.82
N TYR A 299 14.76 7.45 11.61
CA TYR A 299 14.07 8.60 10.99
C TYR A 299 12.55 8.54 11.21
N ILE A 300 12.02 7.42 11.68
CA ILE A 300 10.59 7.19 11.85
C ILE A 300 10.22 7.48 13.31
N THR A 301 9.27 8.40 13.51
CA THR A 301 8.81 8.81 14.84
C THR A 301 7.87 7.79 15.46
N ALA A 302 6.97 7.24 14.65
CA ALA A 302 6.08 6.13 15.02
C ALA A 302 5.57 5.39 13.77
N ILE A 303 5.23 4.12 13.96
CA ILE A 303 4.54 3.28 12.99
C ILE A 303 3.13 3.05 13.51
N VAL A 304 2.14 3.50 12.74
CA VAL A 304 0.71 3.37 13.08
C VAL A 304 0.18 2.10 12.42
N THR A 305 -0.30 1.18 13.23
CA THR A 305 -0.87 -0.08 12.78
C THR A 305 -2.35 -0.20 13.17
N ASP A 306 -3.02 -1.20 12.66
CA ASP A 306 -4.38 -1.59 13.06
C ASP A 306 -4.48 -2.07 14.52
N GLN A 307 -3.33 -2.38 15.15
CA GLN A 307 -3.25 -2.77 16.56
C GLN A 307 -2.82 -1.62 17.50
N GLY A 308 -2.48 -0.44 16.96
CA GLY A 308 -2.06 0.71 17.74
C GLY A 308 -0.84 1.41 17.16
N ILE A 309 -0.28 2.32 17.98
CA ILE A 309 0.88 3.13 17.61
C ILE A 309 2.15 2.48 18.18
N CYS A 310 2.98 1.94 17.29
CA CYS A 310 4.29 1.40 17.64
C CYS A 310 5.33 2.53 17.69
N ARG A 311 6.14 2.55 18.76
CA ARG A 311 7.23 3.50 18.97
C ARG A 311 8.55 2.74 19.19
N PRO A 312 9.70 3.40 18.98
CA PRO A 312 10.99 2.78 19.34
C PRO A 312 11.04 2.34 20.82
N PRO A 313 11.68 1.20 21.12
CA PRO A 313 12.38 0.30 20.21
C PRO A 313 11.41 -0.57 19.38
N TYR A 314 11.54 -0.49 18.04
CA TYR A 314 10.58 -1.11 17.13
C TYR A 314 10.59 -2.63 17.16
N LEU A 315 11.71 -3.26 17.44
CA LEU A 315 11.82 -4.72 17.51
C LEU A 315 10.79 -5.32 18.49
N GLU A 316 10.57 -4.65 19.62
CA GLU A 316 9.62 -5.08 20.64
C GLU A 316 8.18 -4.66 20.28
N SER A 317 8.00 -3.38 19.91
CA SER A 317 6.66 -2.84 19.68
C SER A 317 5.99 -3.43 18.45
N LEU A 318 6.74 -3.71 17.36
CA LEU A 318 6.20 -4.36 16.16
C LEU A 318 5.90 -5.84 16.38
N ALA A 319 6.77 -6.55 17.13
CA ALA A 319 6.51 -7.95 17.51
C ALA A 319 5.24 -8.07 18.35
N ALA A 320 5.03 -7.15 19.31
CA ALA A 320 3.82 -7.13 20.14
C ALA A 320 2.55 -6.85 19.30
N ALA A 321 2.62 -5.89 18.34
CA ALA A 321 1.50 -5.60 17.47
C ALA A 321 1.14 -6.80 16.58
N ALA A 322 2.14 -7.45 15.97
CA ALA A 322 1.91 -8.64 15.14
C ALA A 322 1.31 -9.81 15.95
N ALA A 323 1.79 -10.03 17.18
CA ALA A 323 1.25 -11.07 18.08
C ALA A 323 -0.20 -10.78 18.50
N SER A 324 -0.59 -9.51 18.65
CA SER A 324 -1.95 -9.09 18.97
C SER A 324 -2.92 -9.35 17.82
N ALA A 325 -2.48 -9.09 16.57
CA ALA A 325 -3.25 -9.38 15.37
C ALA A 325 -3.58 -10.89 15.26
N SER A 326 -2.59 -11.76 15.47
CA SER A 326 -2.76 -13.22 15.37
C SER A 326 -3.71 -13.81 16.41
N LYS A 327 -3.93 -13.16 17.56
CA LYS A 327 -4.88 -13.61 18.59
C LYS A 327 -6.33 -13.25 18.30
N GLY A 328 -6.57 -12.25 17.45
CA GLY A 328 -7.92 -11.85 17.03
C GLY A 328 -8.49 -12.70 15.89
N GLU A 329 -7.67 -13.57 15.28
CA GLU A 329 -8.05 -14.45 14.16
C GLU A 329 -8.42 -15.88 14.60
N LEU A 330 -8.36 -16.22 15.91
CA LEU A 330 -8.77 -17.50 16.51
C LEU A 330 -10.15 -17.37 17.18
#